data_41f96d519113a0361cb09c97901224a9
#
_entry.id   41f96d519113a0361cb09c97901224a9
#
_cell.length_a   1.000
_cell.length_b   1.000
_cell.length_c   1.000
_cell.angle_alpha   90.00
_cell.angle_beta   90.00
_cell.angle_gamma   90.00
#
_symmetry.space_group_name_H-M   'P 1'
#
loop_
_entity.id
_entity.type
_entity.pdbx_description
1 polymer ?
#
loop_
_entity_poly.entity_id
_entity_poly.type
_entity_poly.pdbx_seq_one_letter_code
_entity_poly.pdbx_strand_id
1 'polypeptide(L)'
;MTEFWIERWREGRTGWHQPEGNASLRRHWQGTGRRVLVPLCGKTPDLVWLAEQGNEVVGVELSDIAVGSFFEEQALSFEVRDGELREYRALDLPITIFLGDYFRLRGESFDAHYDRGALVALPPDKRAAYVEHTRSLLADRAEQLLVTLEYDQDAANGPPYAVHADEVLDYWPELVRLESRDDLPNGPPKFREAGLTEMIEVVWRSTRDL
;
A
#
# COMPACT_ATOMS: atom_id res chain seq x y z
N MET A 1 13.22 11.88 1.79
CA MET A 1 12.32 10.73 2.03
C MET A 1 12.69 9.51 1.19
N THR A 2 12.94 9.66 -0.09
CA THR A 2 13.36 8.58 -1.01
C THR A 2 14.58 7.80 -0.50
N GLU A 3 15.65 8.49 -0.13
CA GLU A 3 16.88 7.89 0.43
C GLU A 3 16.61 7.08 1.71
N PHE A 4 15.76 7.59 2.60
CA PHE A 4 15.38 6.91 3.85
C PHE A 4 14.79 5.50 3.60
N TRP A 5 13.88 5.35 2.62
CA TRP A 5 13.28 4.06 2.31
C TRP A 5 14.27 3.12 1.61
N ILE A 6 15.08 3.63 0.68
CA ILE A 6 16.12 2.83 0.01
C ILE A 6 17.12 2.28 1.03
N GLU A 7 17.53 3.10 2.00
CA GLU A 7 18.47 2.66 3.05
C GLU A 7 17.85 1.59 3.94
N ARG A 8 16.57 1.71 4.32
CA ARG A 8 15.88 0.66 5.09
C ARG A 8 15.85 -0.68 4.38
N TRP A 9 15.61 -0.68 3.07
CA TRP A 9 15.68 -1.90 2.27
C TRP A 9 17.10 -2.48 2.23
N ARG A 10 18.13 -1.66 2.05
CA ARG A 10 19.53 -2.09 2.07
C ARG A 10 19.95 -2.71 3.39
N GLU A 11 19.45 -2.19 4.49
CA GLU A 11 19.76 -2.66 5.83
C GLU A 11 18.85 -3.80 6.33
N GLY A 12 17.90 -4.24 5.51
CA GLY A 12 16.94 -5.28 5.90
C GLY A 12 15.98 -4.86 7.01
N ARG A 13 15.85 -3.56 7.27
CA ARG A 13 14.94 -3.00 8.28
C ARG A 13 13.52 -2.86 7.73
N THR A 14 12.87 -3.99 7.49
CA THR A 14 11.56 -4.10 6.83
C THR A 14 10.44 -4.56 7.77
N GLY A 15 10.44 -4.08 9.00
CA GLY A 15 9.48 -4.50 10.05
C GLY A 15 8.00 -4.24 9.74
N TRP A 16 7.67 -3.55 8.66
CA TRP A 16 6.31 -3.38 8.16
C TRP A 16 5.85 -4.50 7.22
N HIS A 17 6.79 -5.35 6.77
CA HIS A 17 6.49 -6.45 5.86
C HIS A 17 5.71 -7.55 6.59
N GLN A 18 4.67 -8.05 5.94
CA GLN A 18 3.82 -9.15 6.40
C GLN A 18 4.03 -10.35 5.46
N PRO A 19 4.79 -11.37 5.87
CA PRO A 19 5.13 -12.51 5.00
C PRO A 19 3.90 -13.29 4.52
N GLU A 20 2.84 -13.33 5.35
CA GLU A 20 1.57 -14.01 5.03
C GLU A 20 0.56 -13.10 4.32
N GLY A 21 0.94 -11.86 4.01
CA GLY A 21 0.03 -10.84 3.48
C GLY A 21 -0.93 -10.28 4.53
N ASN A 22 -1.78 -9.35 4.09
CA ASN A 22 -2.68 -8.65 4.98
C ASN A 22 -4.02 -9.41 5.16
N ALA A 23 -4.35 -9.75 6.41
CA ALA A 23 -5.58 -10.47 6.72
C ALA A 23 -6.85 -9.64 6.45
N SER A 24 -6.77 -8.31 6.59
CA SER A 24 -7.90 -7.43 6.33
C SER A 24 -8.19 -7.31 4.83
N LEU A 25 -7.16 -7.35 3.97
CA LEU A 25 -7.34 -7.49 2.52
C LEU A 25 -8.18 -8.72 2.20
N ARG A 26 -7.77 -9.88 2.71
CA ARG A 26 -8.45 -11.17 2.45
C ARG A 26 -9.90 -11.20 2.92
N ARG A 27 -10.22 -10.50 4.03
CA ARG A 27 -11.59 -10.43 4.57
C ARG A 27 -12.49 -9.47 3.82
N HIS A 28 -11.96 -8.37 3.35
CA HIS A 28 -12.77 -7.24 2.90
C HIS A 28 -12.71 -6.96 1.40
N TRP A 29 -11.74 -7.53 0.68
CA TRP A 29 -11.69 -7.42 -0.77
C TRP A 29 -12.81 -8.22 -1.43
N GLN A 30 -13.50 -7.61 -2.39
CA GLN A 30 -14.62 -8.22 -3.11
C GLN A 30 -14.49 -8.12 -4.63
N GLY A 31 -13.45 -7.44 -5.11
CA GLY A 31 -13.24 -7.20 -6.54
C GLY A 31 -12.65 -8.41 -7.27
N THR A 32 -13.15 -8.70 -8.46
CA THR A 32 -12.55 -9.58 -9.44
C THR A 32 -12.62 -8.96 -10.82
N GLY A 33 -11.70 -9.29 -11.73
CA GLY A 33 -11.63 -8.71 -13.07
C GLY A 33 -11.29 -7.21 -13.07
N ARG A 34 -10.66 -6.71 -11.98
CA ARG A 34 -10.27 -5.32 -11.82
C ARG A 34 -8.80 -5.12 -12.18
N ARG A 35 -8.48 -3.94 -12.65
CA ARG A 35 -7.11 -3.46 -12.71
C ARG A 35 -6.81 -2.70 -11.42
N VAL A 36 -5.97 -3.28 -10.55
CA VAL A 36 -5.75 -2.84 -9.17
C VAL A 36 -4.43 -2.11 -9.04
N LEU A 37 -4.47 -0.87 -8.53
CA LEU A 37 -3.28 -0.11 -8.14
C LEU A 37 -2.87 -0.44 -6.71
N VAL A 38 -1.59 -0.76 -6.51
CA VAL A 38 -0.97 -0.95 -5.19
C VAL A 38 0.25 -0.05 -5.08
N PRO A 39 0.11 1.18 -4.56
CA PRO A 39 1.22 2.12 -4.45
C PRO A 39 2.20 1.71 -3.35
N LEU A 40 3.50 2.03 -3.53
CA LEU A 40 4.58 1.78 -2.59
C LEU A 40 4.56 0.33 -2.06
N CYS A 41 4.37 -0.62 -2.98
CA CYS A 41 3.97 -1.98 -2.68
C CYS A 41 5.03 -2.80 -1.92
N GLY A 42 6.29 -2.37 -1.92
CA GLY A 42 7.36 -3.18 -1.35
C GLY A 42 7.45 -4.55 -2.00
N LYS A 43 7.56 -5.58 -1.18
CA LYS A 43 7.56 -7.00 -1.59
C LYS A 43 6.34 -7.76 -1.04
N THR A 44 5.19 -7.08 -0.89
CA THR A 44 4.01 -7.71 -0.28
C THR A 44 3.48 -8.88 -1.10
N PRO A 45 3.19 -10.05 -0.49
CA PRO A 45 2.51 -11.15 -1.17
C PRO A 45 1.04 -10.84 -1.49
N ASP A 46 0.52 -9.69 -1.04
CA ASP A 46 -0.83 -9.23 -1.38
C ASP A 46 -1.03 -9.05 -2.88
N LEU A 47 0.05 -8.72 -3.63
CA LEU A 47 0.00 -8.65 -5.10
C LEU A 47 -0.36 -10.00 -5.72
N VAL A 48 0.25 -11.08 -5.24
CA VAL A 48 -0.04 -12.44 -5.69
C VAL A 48 -1.48 -12.81 -5.34
N TRP A 49 -1.87 -12.58 -4.09
CA TRP A 49 -3.23 -12.89 -3.65
C TRP A 49 -4.29 -12.16 -4.49
N LEU A 50 -4.11 -10.86 -4.76
CA LEU A 50 -5.02 -10.07 -5.60
C LEU A 50 -5.10 -10.63 -7.03
N ALA A 51 -3.96 -11.04 -7.61
CA ALA A 51 -3.91 -11.64 -8.93
C ALA A 51 -4.63 -13.00 -8.97
N GLU A 52 -4.48 -13.83 -7.93
CA GLU A 52 -5.18 -15.11 -7.78
C GLU A 52 -6.70 -14.93 -7.61
N GLN A 53 -7.17 -13.75 -7.13
CA GLN A 53 -8.59 -13.41 -7.14
C GLN A 53 -9.09 -12.95 -8.54
N GLY A 54 -8.27 -13.08 -9.57
CA GLY A 54 -8.64 -12.79 -10.96
C GLY A 54 -8.49 -11.31 -11.34
N ASN A 55 -7.63 -10.56 -10.67
CA ASN A 55 -7.36 -9.16 -10.98
C ASN A 55 -6.04 -9.00 -11.75
N GLU A 56 -5.93 -7.95 -12.55
CA GLU A 56 -4.65 -7.43 -13.04
C GLU A 56 -4.08 -6.49 -11.97
N VAL A 57 -2.87 -6.77 -11.49
CA VAL A 57 -2.29 -6.05 -10.36
C VAL A 57 -1.08 -5.23 -10.80
N VAL A 58 -1.09 -3.95 -10.47
CA VAL A 58 0.00 -3.04 -10.77
C VAL A 58 0.54 -2.45 -9.47
N GLY A 59 1.75 -2.87 -9.12
CA GLY A 59 2.52 -2.28 -8.03
C GLY A 59 3.42 -1.15 -8.50
N VAL A 60 3.71 -0.20 -7.62
CA VAL A 60 4.78 0.78 -7.82
C VAL A 60 5.69 0.75 -6.61
N GLU A 61 6.97 0.58 -6.84
CA GLU A 61 7.97 0.49 -5.76
C GLU A 61 9.24 1.27 -6.14
N LEU A 62 9.83 1.91 -5.15
CA LEU A 62 11.03 2.73 -5.33
C LEU A 62 12.33 1.92 -5.25
N SER A 63 12.33 0.83 -4.46
CA SER A 63 13.49 0.02 -4.16
C SER A 63 13.61 -1.17 -5.12
N ASP A 64 14.72 -1.23 -5.83
CA ASP A 64 15.10 -2.37 -6.66
C ASP A 64 15.28 -3.66 -5.82
N ILE A 65 15.77 -3.52 -4.59
CA ILE A 65 15.90 -4.63 -3.63
C ILE A 65 14.50 -5.20 -3.29
N ALA A 66 13.51 -4.33 -3.07
CA ALA A 66 12.15 -4.77 -2.78
C ALA A 66 11.55 -5.53 -3.96
N VAL A 67 11.68 -4.99 -5.18
CA VAL A 67 11.17 -5.62 -6.40
C VAL A 67 11.86 -6.97 -6.64
N GLY A 68 13.19 -7.03 -6.55
CA GLY A 68 13.94 -8.27 -6.69
C GLY A 68 13.53 -9.33 -5.66
N SER A 69 13.43 -8.92 -4.38
CA SER A 69 12.99 -9.80 -3.29
C SER A 69 11.56 -10.30 -3.49
N PHE A 70 10.65 -9.48 -4.04
CA PHE A 70 9.29 -9.91 -4.34
C PHE A 70 9.28 -11.08 -5.32
N PHE A 71 9.96 -10.96 -6.47
CA PHE A 71 9.98 -12.01 -7.47
C PHE A 71 10.69 -13.28 -6.99
N GLU A 72 11.76 -13.13 -6.22
CA GLU A 72 12.50 -14.25 -5.63
C GLU A 72 11.65 -15.00 -4.59
N GLU A 73 11.06 -14.29 -3.62
CA GLU A 73 10.27 -14.90 -2.54
C GLU A 73 8.96 -15.52 -3.03
N GLN A 74 8.35 -14.96 -4.08
CA GLN A 74 7.15 -15.51 -4.69
C GLN A 74 7.47 -16.56 -5.79
N ALA A 75 8.74 -16.84 -6.05
CA ALA A 75 9.20 -17.79 -7.08
C ALA A 75 8.59 -17.50 -8.47
N LEU A 76 8.44 -16.22 -8.83
CA LEU A 76 7.86 -15.80 -10.10
C LEU A 76 8.95 -15.47 -11.11
N SER A 77 8.78 -15.98 -12.34
CA SER A 77 9.57 -15.53 -13.49
C SER A 77 9.07 -14.18 -13.99
N PHE A 78 9.94 -13.34 -14.50
CA PHE A 78 9.57 -12.01 -15.00
C PHE A 78 10.38 -11.58 -16.23
N GLU A 79 9.81 -10.67 -16.99
CA GLU A 79 10.52 -9.90 -18.01
C GLU A 79 10.66 -8.44 -17.55
N VAL A 80 11.68 -7.76 -18.07
CA VAL A 80 11.94 -6.35 -17.76
C VAL A 80 11.85 -5.54 -19.04
N ARG A 81 11.17 -4.40 -18.96
CA ARG A 81 11.08 -3.40 -20.02
C ARG A 81 11.56 -2.06 -19.50
N ASP A 82 12.42 -1.41 -20.24
CA ASP A 82 12.85 -0.05 -19.93
C ASP A 82 11.81 0.96 -20.43
N GLY A 83 11.53 1.97 -19.61
CA GLY A 83 10.60 3.04 -19.88
C GLY A 83 10.85 4.23 -18.97
N GLU A 84 9.90 5.13 -18.82
CA GLU A 84 9.98 6.23 -17.85
C GLU A 84 10.12 5.70 -16.41
N LEU A 85 9.35 4.66 -16.10
CA LEU A 85 9.57 3.75 -14.99
C LEU A 85 9.97 2.39 -15.59
N ARG A 86 10.89 1.69 -14.94
CA ARG A 86 11.26 0.35 -15.38
C ARG A 86 10.16 -0.63 -14.97
N GLU A 87 9.63 -1.36 -15.96
CA GLU A 87 8.53 -2.31 -15.78
C GLU A 87 9.10 -3.71 -15.53
N TYR A 88 8.65 -4.35 -14.46
CA TYR A 88 8.87 -5.76 -14.12
C TYR A 88 7.54 -6.48 -14.24
N ARG A 89 7.41 -7.34 -15.25
CA ARG A 89 6.17 -8.06 -15.52
C ARG A 89 6.34 -9.55 -15.23
N ALA A 90 5.51 -10.07 -14.32
CA ALA A 90 5.46 -11.51 -14.07
C ALA A 90 4.96 -12.27 -15.33
N LEU A 91 5.53 -13.45 -15.58
CA LEU A 91 5.15 -14.29 -16.72
C LEU A 91 4.01 -15.25 -16.38
N ASP A 92 3.87 -15.58 -15.11
CA ASP A 92 2.96 -16.62 -14.62
C ASP A 92 1.66 -16.05 -14.02
N LEU A 93 1.65 -14.76 -13.66
CA LEU A 93 0.52 -14.06 -13.06
C LEU A 93 0.35 -12.66 -13.69
N PRO A 94 -0.86 -12.10 -13.70
CA PRO A 94 -1.13 -10.75 -14.19
C PRO A 94 -0.67 -9.67 -13.20
N ILE A 95 0.64 -9.66 -12.91
CA ILE A 95 1.29 -8.71 -12.00
C ILE A 95 2.35 -7.93 -12.75
N THR A 96 2.30 -6.61 -12.62
CA THR A 96 3.33 -5.69 -13.09
C THR A 96 3.81 -4.83 -11.94
N ILE A 97 5.12 -4.68 -11.73
CA ILE A 97 5.68 -3.73 -10.79
C ILE A 97 6.49 -2.68 -11.56
N PHE A 98 6.13 -1.42 -11.41
CA PHE A 98 6.91 -0.29 -11.89
C PHE A 98 7.94 0.12 -10.84
N LEU A 99 9.22 0.02 -11.18
CA LEU A 99 10.31 0.47 -10.34
C LEU A 99 10.57 1.97 -10.57
N GLY A 100 10.39 2.76 -9.54
CA GLY A 100 10.70 4.18 -9.52
C GLY A 100 9.80 5.02 -8.62
N ASP A 101 9.85 6.32 -8.82
CA ASP A 101 9.03 7.27 -8.05
C ASP A 101 7.55 7.16 -8.46
N TYR A 102 6.71 6.87 -7.47
CA TYR A 102 5.26 6.75 -7.64
C TYR A 102 4.64 7.96 -8.35
N PHE A 103 5.12 9.15 -8.04
CA PHE A 103 4.63 10.39 -8.66
C PHE A 103 4.98 10.52 -10.16
N ARG A 104 5.74 9.59 -10.71
CA ARG A 104 6.04 9.54 -12.15
C ARG A 104 5.15 8.58 -12.93
N LEU A 105 4.34 7.77 -12.26
CA LEU A 105 3.37 6.92 -12.95
C LEU A 105 2.35 7.80 -13.68
N ARG A 106 2.20 7.62 -15.00
CA ARG A 106 1.30 8.41 -15.86
C ARG A 106 0.66 7.54 -16.91
N GLY A 107 -0.48 8.02 -17.45
CA GLY A 107 -1.15 7.36 -18.57
C GLY A 107 -1.84 6.05 -18.22
N GLU A 108 -1.92 5.71 -16.94
CA GLU A 108 -2.58 4.53 -16.41
C GLU A 108 -3.98 4.88 -15.88
N SER A 109 -4.87 3.89 -15.90
CA SER A 109 -6.19 4.00 -15.29
C SER A 109 -6.51 2.71 -14.54
N PHE A 110 -7.04 2.83 -13.32
CA PHE A 110 -7.28 1.70 -12.43
C PHE A 110 -8.73 1.66 -11.96
N ASP A 111 -9.31 0.45 -11.97
CA ASP A 111 -10.67 0.19 -11.50
C ASP A 111 -10.73 0.00 -9.97
N ALA A 112 -9.58 -0.22 -9.36
CA ALA A 112 -9.47 -0.42 -7.92
C ALA A 112 -8.12 0.04 -7.37
N HIS A 113 -8.11 0.34 -6.07
CA HIS A 113 -6.95 0.80 -5.32
C HIS A 113 -6.86 0.05 -3.99
N TYR A 114 -5.70 -0.53 -3.73
CA TYR A 114 -5.38 -1.12 -2.43
C TYR A 114 -4.19 -0.39 -1.81
N ASP A 115 -4.44 0.30 -0.70
CA ASP A 115 -3.42 1.01 0.07
C ASP A 115 -3.26 0.38 1.46
N ARG A 116 -2.16 -0.31 1.64
CA ARG A 116 -1.68 -0.76 2.95
C ARG A 116 -0.19 -0.45 3.06
N GLY A 117 0.11 0.52 3.88
CA GLY A 117 1.49 0.94 4.12
C GLY A 117 1.98 2.10 3.25
N ALA A 118 1.20 2.60 2.29
CA ALA A 118 1.58 3.74 1.47
C ALA A 118 1.21 5.08 2.14
N LEU A 119 -0.06 5.35 2.38
CA LEU A 119 -0.49 6.61 3.00
C LEU A 119 0.16 6.82 4.39
N VAL A 120 0.22 5.79 5.21
CA VAL A 120 0.85 5.83 6.54
C VAL A 120 2.38 5.93 6.51
N ALA A 121 3.02 5.69 5.37
CA ALA A 121 4.45 5.89 5.19
C ALA A 121 4.82 7.36 4.94
N LEU A 122 3.84 8.20 4.64
CA LEU A 122 4.04 9.59 4.24
C LEU A 122 3.79 10.54 5.42
N PRO A 123 4.68 11.49 5.65
CA PRO A 123 4.42 12.54 6.63
C PRO A 123 3.24 13.43 6.16
N PRO A 124 2.54 14.10 7.08
CA PRO A 124 1.30 14.85 6.78
C PRO A 124 1.42 15.81 5.60
N ASP A 125 2.55 16.51 5.47
CA ASP A 125 2.79 17.50 4.40
C ASP A 125 2.92 16.91 2.99
N LYS A 126 3.00 15.57 2.85
CA LYS A 126 3.09 14.86 1.56
C LYS A 126 1.82 14.15 1.15
N ARG A 127 0.87 13.96 2.06
CA ARG A 127 -0.32 13.14 1.83
C ARG A 127 -1.28 13.74 0.81
N ALA A 128 -1.51 15.05 0.86
CA ALA A 128 -2.39 15.72 -0.11
C ALA A 128 -1.94 15.49 -1.55
N ALA A 129 -0.63 15.64 -1.82
CA ALA A 129 -0.08 15.38 -3.14
C ALA A 129 -0.19 13.90 -3.55
N TYR A 130 0.00 12.97 -2.59
CA TYR A 130 -0.19 11.54 -2.83
C TYR A 130 -1.63 11.22 -3.20
N VAL A 131 -2.60 11.75 -2.47
CA VAL A 131 -4.02 11.55 -2.72
C VAL A 131 -4.44 12.12 -4.07
N GLU A 132 -4.03 13.33 -4.40
CA GLU A 132 -4.30 13.97 -5.69
C GLU A 132 -3.75 13.13 -6.85
N HIS A 133 -2.50 12.68 -6.71
CA HIS A 133 -1.87 11.82 -7.70
C HIS A 133 -2.61 10.48 -7.85
N THR A 134 -2.91 9.81 -6.73
CA THR A 134 -3.66 8.55 -6.73
C THR A 134 -5.01 8.72 -7.42
N ARG A 135 -5.77 9.77 -7.07
CA ARG A 135 -7.05 10.07 -7.71
C ARG A 135 -6.94 10.27 -9.21
N SER A 136 -5.87 10.89 -9.69
CA SER A 136 -5.65 11.11 -11.13
C SER A 136 -5.44 9.81 -11.93
N LEU A 137 -5.11 8.71 -11.23
CA LEU A 137 -4.91 7.38 -11.79
C LEU A 137 -6.15 6.49 -11.68
N LEU A 138 -7.11 6.85 -10.84
CA LEU A 138 -8.31 6.04 -10.62
C LEU A 138 -9.42 6.40 -11.62
N ALA A 139 -10.10 5.37 -12.12
CA ALA A 139 -11.33 5.54 -12.88
C ALA A 139 -12.44 6.08 -11.96
N ASP A 140 -13.46 6.68 -12.58
CA ASP A 140 -14.67 7.05 -11.86
C ASP A 140 -15.25 5.83 -11.14
N ARG A 141 -15.54 5.98 -9.85
CA ARG A 141 -16.07 4.90 -9.00
C ARG A 141 -15.12 3.71 -8.81
N ALA A 142 -13.81 3.91 -8.90
CA ALA A 142 -12.84 2.88 -8.56
C ALA A 142 -13.10 2.34 -7.15
N GLU A 143 -13.05 1.02 -7.00
CA GLU A 143 -13.15 0.38 -5.68
C GLU A 143 -11.87 0.66 -4.87
N GLN A 144 -12.04 1.07 -3.61
CA GLN A 144 -10.90 1.38 -2.76
C GLN A 144 -10.95 0.56 -1.47
N LEU A 145 -9.82 0.01 -1.09
CA LEU A 145 -9.58 -0.60 0.21
C LEU A 145 -8.32 0.00 0.81
N LEU A 146 -8.47 0.74 1.91
CA LEU A 146 -7.36 1.37 2.61
C LEU A 146 -7.21 0.76 4.00
N VAL A 147 -5.95 0.68 4.45
CA VAL A 147 -5.59 0.32 5.83
C VAL A 147 -4.75 1.45 6.42
N THR A 148 -5.29 2.10 7.44
CA THR A 148 -4.65 3.21 8.14
C THR A 148 -4.37 2.84 9.60
N LEU A 149 -3.64 3.72 10.30
CA LEU A 149 -3.32 3.58 11.70
C LEU A 149 -3.74 4.84 12.45
N GLU A 150 -4.42 4.67 13.58
CA GLU A 150 -4.77 5.75 14.50
C GLU A 150 -4.04 5.53 15.83
N TYR A 151 -3.26 6.49 16.25
CA TYR A 151 -2.56 6.52 17.53
C TYR A 151 -2.16 7.96 17.89
N ASP A 152 -1.74 8.20 19.12
CA ASP A 152 -1.21 9.49 19.55
C ASP A 152 0.15 9.77 18.88
N GLN A 153 0.13 10.57 17.81
CA GLN A 153 1.33 10.91 17.03
C GLN A 153 2.35 11.71 17.83
N ASP A 154 1.94 12.43 18.88
CA ASP A 154 2.84 13.19 19.75
C ASP A 154 3.65 12.27 20.68
N ALA A 155 3.09 11.10 21.01
CA ALA A 155 3.78 10.10 21.81
C ALA A 155 4.82 9.30 21.03
N ALA A 156 4.63 9.10 19.71
CA ALA A 156 5.53 8.26 18.93
C ALA A 156 5.75 8.77 17.50
N ASN A 157 7.00 8.82 17.06
CA ASN A 157 7.37 9.25 15.74
C ASN A 157 7.14 8.16 14.66
N GLY A 158 6.51 8.58 13.54
CA GLY A 158 6.43 7.77 12.31
C GLY A 158 7.79 7.56 11.61
N PRO A 159 7.84 6.87 10.47
CA PRO A 159 6.80 6.02 9.94
C PRO A 159 6.63 4.68 10.67
N PRO A 160 5.49 4.02 10.59
CA PRO A 160 4.25 4.53 10.01
C PRO A 160 3.69 5.70 10.82
N TYR A 161 3.01 6.63 10.15
CA TYR A 161 2.37 7.79 10.77
C TYR A 161 0.89 7.51 11.05
N ALA A 162 0.34 8.15 12.08
CA ALA A 162 -1.09 8.14 12.31
C ALA A 162 -1.82 8.88 11.18
N VAL A 163 -2.95 8.32 10.75
CA VAL A 163 -3.89 8.94 9.81
C VAL A 163 -5.28 8.74 10.39
N HIS A 164 -5.84 9.79 10.96
CA HIS A 164 -7.13 9.75 11.66
C HIS A 164 -8.31 9.79 10.70
N ALA A 165 -9.49 9.42 11.20
CA ALA A 165 -10.71 9.29 10.43
C ALA A 165 -11.12 10.56 9.70
N ASP A 166 -10.98 11.71 10.33
CA ASP A 166 -11.27 13.02 9.75
C ASP A 166 -10.39 13.29 8.51
N GLU A 167 -9.09 13.04 8.61
CA GLU A 167 -8.16 13.18 7.49
C GLU A 167 -8.50 12.20 6.34
N VAL A 168 -8.83 10.94 6.66
CA VAL A 168 -9.22 9.96 5.64
C VAL A 168 -10.48 10.40 4.91
N LEU A 169 -11.48 10.87 5.63
CA LEU A 169 -12.76 11.29 5.05
C LEU A 169 -12.68 12.64 4.32
N ASP A 170 -11.73 13.51 4.69
CA ASP A 170 -11.42 14.72 3.92
C ASP A 170 -10.79 14.34 2.55
N TYR A 171 -9.96 13.32 2.52
CA TYR A 171 -9.37 12.83 1.27
C TYR A 171 -10.34 11.99 0.44
N TRP A 172 -11.13 11.11 1.05
CA TRP A 172 -12.03 10.18 0.39
C TRP A 172 -13.37 10.10 1.15
N PRO A 173 -14.27 11.06 0.90
CA PRO A 173 -15.57 11.13 1.61
C PRO A 173 -16.49 9.93 1.32
N GLU A 174 -16.21 9.19 0.26
CA GLU A 174 -16.94 7.97 -0.10
C GLU A 174 -16.53 6.72 0.71
N LEU A 175 -15.48 6.80 1.51
CA LEU A 175 -15.02 5.66 2.30
C LEU A 175 -15.85 5.48 3.56
N VAL A 176 -16.08 4.23 3.92
CA VAL A 176 -16.68 3.85 5.21
C VAL A 176 -15.72 2.97 6.00
N ARG A 177 -15.70 3.16 7.30
CA ARG A 177 -14.94 2.33 8.23
C ARG A 177 -15.61 0.95 8.33
N LEU A 178 -14.90 -0.11 8.00
CA LEU A 178 -15.37 -1.50 8.08
C LEU A 178 -14.95 -2.19 9.37
N GLU A 179 -13.72 -1.98 9.79
CA GLU A 179 -13.11 -2.68 10.92
C GLU A 179 -12.13 -1.75 11.64
N SER A 180 -12.02 -1.93 12.95
CA SER A 180 -11.00 -1.29 13.78
C SER A 180 -10.46 -2.31 14.76
N ARG A 181 -9.14 -2.40 14.87
CA ARG A 181 -8.47 -3.40 15.71
C ARG A 181 -7.21 -2.80 16.33
N ASP A 182 -6.99 -3.03 17.62
CA ASP A 182 -5.69 -2.69 18.22
C ASP A 182 -4.61 -3.63 17.65
N ASP A 183 -3.65 -3.04 16.95
CA ASP A 183 -2.52 -3.71 16.32
C ASP A 183 -1.18 -3.39 17.01
N LEU A 184 -1.19 -2.69 18.14
CA LEU A 184 0.02 -2.37 18.89
C LEU A 184 0.84 -3.62 19.28
N PRO A 185 0.24 -4.77 19.64
CA PRO A 185 0.99 -6.00 19.90
C PRO A 185 1.83 -6.48 18.71
N ASN A 186 1.35 -6.28 17.48
CA ASN A 186 2.01 -6.68 16.23
C ASN A 186 2.83 -5.55 15.61
N GLY A 187 2.68 -4.33 16.11
CA GLY A 187 3.35 -3.14 15.61
C GLY A 187 4.83 -3.10 15.95
N PRO A 188 5.59 -2.20 15.31
CA PRO A 188 7.01 -2.01 15.59
C PRO A 188 7.27 -1.76 17.09
N PRO A 189 8.30 -2.38 17.69
CA PRO A 189 8.60 -2.25 19.12
C PRO A 189 8.72 -0.81 19.61
N LYS A 190 9.22 0.08 18.77
CA LYS A 190 9.41 1.51 19.08
C LYS A 190 8.15 2.21 19.60
N PHE A 191 6.96 1.76 19.20
CA PHE A 191 5.70 2.36 19.64
C PHE A 191 5.41 2.00 21.11
N ARG A 192 5.62 0.74 21.49
CA ARG A 192 5.51 0.31 22.89
C ARG A 192 6.61 0.96 23.75
N GLU A 193 7.83 1.06 23.22
CA GLU A 193 8.97 1.73 23.89
C GLU A 193 8.71 3.22 24.11
N ALA A 194 7.97 3.86 23.20
CA ALA A 194 7.52 5.25 23.33
C ALA A 194 6.33 5.42 24.31
N GLY A 195 5.80 4.33 24.86
CA GLY A 195 4.71 4.36 25.83
C GLY A 195 3.31 4.37 25.25
N LEU A 196 3.13 4.08 23.95
CA LEU A 196 1.79 3.90 23.39
C LEU A 196 1.09 2.72 24.08
N THR A 197 -0.18 2.93 24.40
CA THR A 197 -1.06 1.92 25.00
C THR A 197 -1.98 1.27 23.99
N GLU A 198 -2.19 1.90 22.83
CA GLU A 198 -2.97 1.38 21.72
C GLU A 198 -2.45 1.95 20.40
N MET A 199 -2.63 1.19 19.32
CA MET A 199 -2.42 1.61 17.93
C MET A 199 -3.48 0.92 17.07
N ILE A 200 -4.50 1.67 16.69
CA ILE A 200 -5.67 1.10 16.02
C ILE A 200 -5.42 1.01 14.51
N GLU A 201 -5.38 -0.22 13.99
CA GLU A 201 -5.50 -0.46 12.55
C GLU A 201 -6.96 -0.27 12.15
N VAL A 202 -7.20 0.56 11.14
CA VAL A 202 -8.54 0.85 10.62
C VAL A 202 -8.61 0.45 9.16
N VAL A 203 -9.63 -0.30 8.80
CA VAL A 203 -9.91 -0.71 7.43
C VAL A 203 -11.06 0.11 6.87
N TRP A 204 -10.84 0.70 5.71
CA TRP A 204 -11.76 1.54 4.97
C TRP A 204 -12.08 0.94 3.61
N ARG A 205 -13.31 1.08 3.17
CA ARG A 205 -13.71 0.70 1.81
C ARG A 205 -14.67 1.73 1.22
N SER A 206 -14.56 1.97 -0.09
CA SER A 206 -15.55 2.76 -0.82
C SER A 206 -16.90 2.04 -0.81
N THR A 207 -17.96 2.78 -0.51
CA THR A 207 -19.31 2.29 -0.73
C THR A 207 -19.60 2.38 -2.22
N ARG A 208 -19.96 1.24 -2.84
CA ARG A 208 -20.71 1.31 -4.09
C ARG A 208 -22.11 1.78 -3.71
N ASP A 209 -22.60 2.81 -4.39
CA ASP A 209 -24.03 3.08 -4.33
C ASP A 209 -24.73 1.78 -4.75
N LEU A 210 -25.53 1.23 -3.81
CA LEU A 210 -26.38 0.07 -4.00
C LEU A 210 -27.43 0.36 -5.05
#